data_75d31e21897e19c933a77453cbb053b8
#
_entry.id   75d31e21897e19c933a77453cbb053b8
#
_cell.length_a   1.000
_cell.length_b   1.000
_cell.length_c   1.000
_cell.angle_alpha   90.00
_cell.angle_beta   90.00
_cell.angle_gamma   90.00
#
_symmetry.space_group_name_H-M   'P 1'
#
loop_
_entity.id
_entity.type
_entity.pdbx_description
1 polymer ?
#
loop_
_entity_poly.entity_id
_entity_poly.type
_entity_poly.pdbx_seq_one_letter_code
_entity_poly.pdbx_strand_id
1 'polypeptide(L)'
;MKISAIALLASVATLLPAVEGWGEWASFHGLDRQTFHNKVDAYNDRDWVVTYMSAFTNSHGNISYNLIMENPEKSPSWHTYYEQTADDYRGIVKYRRDLGFRLIQTDAHTGTTINSFLMLWNANNRDIPWADHINQSSDEFTTAIKDYTRNGYRLKSLSGYGFGDRLQQFASVWEKASGAPQRVYIGLTAAEYKTKFDQARKDGYYPVKISPYNFGKEVRFAGIFEHMDNNAVKPECQWGLTSDEYVKVFNNWRKKGYKPTVVNGYRDGGEKYAAIFNKVTNAKV
;
A
#
# COMPACT_ATOMS: atom_id res chain seq x y z
N MET A 1 28.52 -32.60 26.56
CA MET A 1 27.65 -31.45 26.61
C MET A 1 27.81 -30.67 25.30
N LYS A 2 26.92 -30.90 24.32
CA LYS A 2 26.99 -30.23 22.99
C LYS A 2 26.12 -28.98 23.06
N ILE A 3 26.77 -27.82 22.95
CA ILE A 3 26.10 -26.53 22.84
C ILE A 3 25.71 -26.37 21.37
N SER A 4 24.41 -26.47 21.08
CA SER A 4 23.87 -26.14 19.77
C SER A 4 23.86 -24.61 19.64
N ALA A 5 24.66 -24.09 18.70
CA ALA A 5 24.58 -22.71 18.27
C ALA A 5 23.26 -22.52 17.50
N ILE A 6 22.32 -21.77 18.09
CA ILE A 6 21.15 -21.26 17.40
C ILE A 6 21.65 -20.13 16.51
N ALA A 7 21.72 -20.37 15.20
CA ALA A 7 21.96 -19.33 14.23
C ALA A 7 20.74 -18.41 14.19
N LEU A 8 20.88 -17.21 14.75
CA LEU A 8 19.94 -16.11 14.56
C LEU A 8 20.07 -15.67 13.09
N LEU A 9 19.18 -16.15 12.25
CA LEU A 9 18.98 -15.57 10.91
C LEU A 9 18.34 -14.21 11.09
N ALA A 10 19.18 -13.18 11.26
CA ALA A 10 18.75 -11.80 11.10
C ALA A 10 18.28 -11.63 9.65
N SER A 11 17.00 -11.33 9.44
CA SER A 11 16.49 -10.89 8.16
C SER A 11 17.28 -9.62 7.77
N VAL A 12 18.17 -9.76 6.82
CA VAL A 12 18.93 -8.63 6.27
C VAL A 12 17.94 -7.82 5.45
N ALA A 13 17.35 -6.80 6.06
CA ALA A 13 16.69 -5.76 5.31
C ALA A 13 17.72 -5.14 4.36
N THR A 14 17.65 -5.51 3.09
CA THR A 14 18.55 -4.97 2.08
C THR A 14 18.29 -3.48 1.97
N LEU A 15 19.23 -2.67 2.50
CA LEU A 15 19.28 -1.24 2.32
C LEU A 15 19.49 -0.96 0.83
N LEU A 16 18.42 -0.62 0.14
CA LEU A 16 18.51 -0.10 -1.22
C LEU A 16 18.91 1.38 -1.09
N PRO A 17 20.06 1.79 -1.67
CA PRO A 17 20.53 3.17 -1.53
C PRO A 17 19.53 4.15 -2.16
N ALA A 18 19.38 5.33 -1.54
CA ALA A 18 18.67 6.46 -2.11
C ALA A 18 19.26 6.85 -3.48
N VAL A 19 18.43 7.34 -4.38
CA VAL A 19 18.84 7.88 -5.68
C VAL A 19 19.03 9.37 -5.51
N GLU A 20 20.28 9.87 -5.68
CA GLU A 20 20.54 11.29 -5.77
C GLU A 20 20.01 11.85 -7.10
N GLY A 21 19.19 12.88 -7.04
CA GLY A 21 18.56 13.56 -8.18
C GLY A 21 17.18 14.10 -7.84
N TRP A 22 16.62 14.96 -8.66
CA TRP A 22 15.32 15.60 -8.48
C TRP A 22 14.22 14.59 -8.16
N GLY A 23 13.66 14.66 -6.93
CA GLY A 23 12.70 13.73 -6.38
C GLY A 23 13.37 12.46 -5.85
N GLU A 24 14.28 12.63 -4.89
CA GLU A 24 14.86 11.50 -4.14
C GLU A 24 13.76 10.64 -3.51
N TRP A 25 13.94 9.34 -3.57
CA TRP A 25 13.02 8.39 -2.98
C TRP A 25 13.77 7.20 -2.38
N ALA A 26 13.18 6.60 -1.36
CA ALA A 26 13.65 5.38 -0.72
C ALA A 26 12.50 4.39 -0.58
N SER A 27 12.79 3.11 -0.72
CA SER A 27 11.81 2.05 -0.53
C SER A 27 12.41 0.90 0.27
N PHE A 28 11.64 0.41 1.22
CA PHE A 28 12.02 -0.67 2.12
C PHE A 28 10.89 -1.70 2.17
N HIS A 29 11.23 -2.97 2.32
CA HIS A 29 10.27 -4.05 2.43
C HIS A 29 10.68 -5.04 3.51
N GLY A 30 9.70 -5.74 4.09
CA GLY A 30 9.94 -6.78 5.09
C GLY A 30 10.59 -6.29 6.38
N LEU A 31 10.39 -5.02 6.73
CA LEU A 31 10.97 -4.43 7.94
C LEU A 31 10.27 -4.99 9.19
N ASP A 32 11.04 -5.28 10.24
CA ASP A 32 10.49 -5.42 11.58
C ASP A 32 10.01 -4.07 12.13
N ARG A 33 9.26 -4.12 13.23
CA ARG A 33 8.67 -2.94 13.85
C ARG A 33 9.69 -1.86 14.19
N GLN A 34 10.78 -2.24 14.88
CA GLN A 34 11.77 -1.28 15.34
C GLN A 34 12.50 -0.62 14.18
N THR A 35 12.87 -1.42 13.17
CA THR A 35 13.53 -0.92 11.96
C THR A 35 12.61 0.00 11.17
N PHE A 36 11.29 -0.31 11.09
CA PHE A 36 10.31 0.56 10.46
C PHE A 36 10.24 1.92 11.15
N HIS A 37 10.09 1.96 12.48
CA HIS A 37 10.07 3.21 13.25
C HIS A 37 11.34 4.03 13.05
N ASN A 38 12.50 3.40 13.23
CA ASN A 38 13.78 4.08 13.07
C ASN A 38 13.94 4.69 11.66
N LYS A 39 13.37 4.03 10.63
CA LYS A 39 13.39 4.57 9.26
C LYS A 39 12.47 5.78 9.13
N VAL A 40 11.23 5.69 9.61
CA VAL A 40 10.28 6.81 9.56
C VAL A 40 10.89 8.03 10.25
N ASP A 41 11.43 7.87 11.46
CA ASP A 41 12.01 8.96 12.24
C ASP A 41 13.25 9.57 11.54
N ALA A 42 14.22 8.73 11.15
CA ALA A 42 15.45 9.18 10.53
C ALA A 42 15.25 9.90 9.18
N TYR A 43 14.20 9.58 8.43
CA TYR A 43 13.87 10.26 7.18
C TYR A 43 13.01 11.50 7.43
N ASN A 44 12.10 11.47 8.42
CA ASN A 44 11.35 12.65 8.82
C ASN A 44 12.26 13.79 9.31
N ASP A 45 13.32 13.48 10.06
CA ASP A 45 14.34 14.45 10.51
C ASP A 45 15.11 15.11 9.34
N ARG A 46 14.93 14.60 8.13
CA ARG A 46 15.54 15.11 6.89
C ARG A 46 14.51 15.68 5.90
N ASP A 47 13.32 16.04 6.38
CA ASP A 47 12.20 16.59 5.61
C ASP A 47 11.63 15.63 4.53
N TRP A 48 11.90 14.33 4.64
CA TRP A 48 11.28 13.34 3.78
C TRP A 48 9.86 13.03 4.24
N VAL A 49 9.01 12.64 3.30
CA VAL A 49 7.61 12.30 3.57
C VAL A 49 7.36 10.83 3.27
N VAL A 50 6.53 10.18 4.09
CA VAL A 50 5.98 8.88 3.74
C VAL A 50 4.96 9.06 2.63
N THR A 51 5.13 8.33 1.53
CA THR A 51 4.20 8.34 0.40
C THR A 51 3.42 7.04 0.27
N TYR A 52 3.92 5.97 0.87
CA TYR A 52 3.24 4.69 0.96
C TYR A 52 3.74 3.88 2.15
N MET A 53 2.85 3.17 2.80
CA MET A 53 3.18 2.15 3.79
C MET A 53 2.18 1.02 3.78
N SER A 54 2.63 -0.19 4.07
CA SER A 54 1.77 -1.36 4.25
C SER A 54 2.35 -2.31 5.29
N ALA A 55 1.53 -3.20 5.81
CA ALA A 55 1.96 -4.24 6.73
C ALA A 55 1.29 -5.57 6.43
N PHE A 56 1.94 -6.65 6.82
CA PHE A 56 1.40 -8.00 6.71
C PHE A 56 1.95 -8.89 7.82
N THR A 57 1.23 -9.93 8.15
CA THR A 57 1.73 -10.96 9.07
C THR A 57 2.65 -11.90 8.30
N ASN A 58 3.91 -11.97 8.69
CA ASN A 58 4.94 -12.80 8.04
C ASN A 58 4.81 -14.29 8.38
N SER A 59 5.68 -15.13 7.84
CA SER A 59 5.67 -16.58 8.04
C SER A 59 5.91 -17.02 9.50
N HIS A 60 6.49 -16.14 10.32
CA HIS A 60 6.74 -16.36 11.75
C HIS A 60 5.62 -15.84 12.66
N GLY A 61 4.54 -15.29 12.08
CA GLY A 61 3.44 -14.69 12.83
C GLY A 61 3.70 -13.26 13.31
N ASN A 62 4.85 -12.68 12.97
CA ASN A 62 5.20 -11.30 13.30
C ASN A 62 4.68 -10.33 12.22
N ILE A 63 4.53 -9.06 12.59
CA ILE A 63 4.18 -8.02 11.62
C ILE A 63 5.45 -7.56 10.90
N SER A 64 5.39 -7.54 9.58
CA SER A 64 6.40 -6.97 8.70
C SER A 64 5.84 -5.77 7.96
N TYR A 65 6.66 -4.75 7.78
CA TYR A 65 6.27 -3.46 7.21
C TYR A 65 6.98 -3.20 5.89
N ASN A 66 6.30 -2.49 5.00
CA ASN A 66 6.88 -1.92 3.79
C ASN A 66 6.68 -0.40 3.82
N LEU A 67 7.64 0.33 3.29
CA LEU A 67 7.70 1.78 3.39
C LEU A 67 8.27 2.38 2.09
N ILE A 68 7.62 3.43 1.58
CA ILE A 68 8.15 4.27 0.52
C ILE A 68 8.16 5.71 1.03
N MET A 69 9.29 6.37 0.85
CA MET A 69 9.50 7.76 1.25
C MET A 69 10.06 8.57 0.09
N GLU A 70 9.71 9.83 0.06
CA GLU A 70 10.16 10.77 -0.98
C GLU A 70 10.62 12.07 -0.32
N ASN A 71 11.56 12.75 -0.98
CA ASN A 71 12.03 14.08 -0.61
C ASN A 71 11.47 15.09 -1.62
N PRO A 72 10.25 15.64 -1.41
CA PRO A 72 9.68 16.64 -2.31
C PRO A 72 10.29 18.00 -2.05
N GLU A 73 10.33 18.89 -3.05
CA GLU A 73 10.78 20.29 -2.88
C GLU A 73 9.98 21.06 -1.81
N LYS A 74 8.71 20.68 -1.63
CA LYS A 74 7.83 21.21 -0.58
C LYS A 74 7.15 20.04 0.10
N SER A 75 7.60 19.76 1.31
CA SER A 75 6.97 18.72 2.14
C SER A 75 5.58 19.20 2.59
N PRO A 76 4.50 18.45 2.30
CA PRO A 76 3.23 18.69 2.95
C PRO A 76 3.36 18.39 4.44
N SER A 77 2.57 19.02 5.28
CA SER A 77 2.40 18.53 6.65
C SER A 77 1.72 17.15 6.60
N TRP A 78 2.35 16.16 7.21
CA TRP A 78 1.89 14.77 7.16
C TRP A 78 2.01 14.08 8.52
N HIS A 79 1.25 13.01 8.70
CA HIS A 79 1.32 12.15 9.89
C HIS A 79 1.07 10.70 9.52
N THR A 80 1.67 9.80 10.29
CA THR A 80 1.39 8.36 10.23
C THR A 80 0.93 7.84 11.57
N TYR A 81 0.06 6.84 11.51
CA TYR A 81 -0.28 5.99 12.64
C TYR A 81 -0.17 4.55 12.18
N TYR A 82 0.23 3.67 13.05
CA TYR A 82 0.39 2.25 12.77
C TYR A 82 -0.06 1.43 13.98
N GLU A 83 -0.44 0.18 13.73
CA GLU A 83 -0.93 -0.74 14.77
C GLU A 83 -2.17 -0.23 15.53
N GLN A 84 -3.02 0.54 14.86
CA GLN A 84 -4.20 1.08 15.49
C GLN A 84 -5.33 0.05 15.52
N THR A 85 -6.03 -0.07 16.64
CA THR A 85 -7.29 -0.81 16.70
C THR A 85 -8.39 -0.08 15.92
N ALA A 86 -9.52 -0.73 15.68
CA ALA A 86 -10.66 -0.07 15.01
C ALA A 86 -11.21 1.13 15.80
N ASP A 87 -11.14 1.08 17.13
CA ASP A 87 -11.61 2.16 17.99
C ASP A 87 -10.63 3.33 18.00
N ASP A 88 -9.31 3.06 18.12
CA ASP A 88 -8.26 4.07 17.98
C ASP A 88 -8.34 4.75 16.60
N TYR A 89 -8.52 3.96 15.53
CA TYR A 89 -8.69 4.46 14.17
C TYR A 89 -9.79 5.52 14.10
N ARG A 90 -10.99 5.22 14.61
CA ARG A 90 -12.14 6.16 14.59
C ARG A 90 -11.84 7.44 15.38
N GLY A 91 -11.19 7.31 16.53
CA GLY A 91 -10.76 8.46 17.34
C GLY A 91 -9.77 9.35 16.60
N ILE A 92 -8.77 8.75 15.95
CA ILE A 92 -7.76 9.45 15.15
C ILE A 92 -8.40 10.13 13.93
N VAL A 93 -9.34 9.45 13.23
CA VAL A 93 -10.06 10.04 12.10
C VAL A 93 -10.78 11.33 12.52
N LYS A 94 -11.52 11.29 13.62
CA LYS A 94 -12.18 12.49 14.14
C LYS A 94 -11.16 13.58 14.48
N TYR A 95 -10.16 13.27 15.26
CA TYR A 95 -9.14 14.22 15.72
C TYR A 95 -8.40 14.89 14.55
N ARG A 96 -7.93 14.10 13.57
CA ARG A 96 -7.17 14.64 12.44
C ARG A 96 -8.02 15.43 11.48
N ARG A 97 -9.28 15.04 11.27
CA ARG A 97 -10.25 15.81 10.49
C ARG A 97 -10.51 17.18 11.10
N ASP A 98 -10.71 17.24 12.41
CA ASP A 98 -10.93 18.49 13.14
C ASP A 98 -9.71 19.44 13.05
N LEU A 99 -8.50 18.90 12.88
CA LEU A 99 -7.25 19.66 12.64
C LEU A 99 -7.00 20.00 11.17
N GLY A 100 -7.94 19.75 10.26
CA GLY A 100 -7.79 20.09 8.84
C GLY A 100 -6.89 19.13 8.04
N PHE A 101 -6.73 17.89 8.51
CA PHE A 101 -6.04 16.83 7.75
C PHE A 101 -7.03 15.95 7.00
N ARG A 102 -6.57 15.32 5.93
CA ARG A 102 -7.29 14.25 5.23
C ARG A 102 -6.47 12.96 5.26
N LEU A 103 -7.18 11.86 5.40
CA LEU A 103 -6.61 10.54 5.24
C LEU A 103 -6.36 10.30 3.74
N ILE A 104 -5.14 9.92 3.38
CA ILE A 104 -4.77 9.64 1.98
C ILE A 104 -4.54 8.16 1.72
N GLN A 105 -4.24 7.41 2.77
CA GLN A 105 -4.09 5.97 2.71
C GLN A 105 -4.50 5.34 4.04
N THR A 106 -5.19 4.22 3.96
CA THR A 106 -5.29 3.24 5.03
C THR A 106 -4.83 1.89 4.52
N ASP A 107 -4.13 1.15 5.35
CA ASP A 107 -3.82 -0.25 5.14
C ASP A 107 -4.21 -1.05 6.37
N ALA A 108 -4.61 -2.29 6.18
CA ALA A 108 -5.04 -3.15 7.26
C ALA A 108 -4.40 -4.53 7.14
N HIS A 109 -4.03 -5.08 8.27
CA HIS A 109 -3.52 -6.44 8.34
C HIS A 109 -4.15 -7.16 9.52
N THR A 110 -4.28 -8.47 9.38
CA THR A 110 -4.76 -9.31 10.47
C THR A 110 -3.60 -9.59 11.41
N GLY A 111 -3.71 -9.14 12.66
CA GLY A 111 -2.86 -9.58 13.75
C GLY A 111 -3.24 -11.00 14.19
N THR A 112 -2.62 -11.48 15.27
CA THR A 112 -2.94 -12.80 15.84
C THR A 112 -4.34 -12.87 16.44
N THR A 113 -4.88 -11.75 16.91
CA THR A 113 -6.17 -11.68 17.62
C THR A 113 -7.10 -10.58 17.11
N ILE A 114 -6.57 -9.49 16.57
CA ILE A 114 -7.34 -8.34 16.09
C ILE A 114 -6.76 -7.81 14.78
N ASN A 115 -7.60 -7.17 13.98
CA ASN A 115 -7.13 -6.38 12.85
C ASN A 115 -6.48 -5.09 13.32
N SER A 116 -5.38 -4.72 12.68
CA SER A 116 -4.65 -3.48 12.93
C SER A 116 -4.58 -2.64 11.68
N PHE A 117 -4.56 -1.32 11.87
CA PHE A 117 -4.63 -0.35 10.80
C PHE A 117 -3.40 0.56 10.78
N LEU A 118 -2.92 0.83 9.57
CA LEU A 118 -1.98 1.88 9.27
C LEU A 118 -2.72 3.04 8.62
N MET A 119 -2.34 4.28 8.94
CA MET A 119 -3.01 5.48 8.48
C MET A 119 -1.97 6.50 8.04
N LEU A 120 -2.09 7.02 6.82
CA LEU A 120 -1.25 8.09 6.29
C LEU A 120 -2.11 9.33 6.01
N TRP A 121 -1.70 10.45 6.59
CA TRP A 121 -2.43 11.70 6.60
C TRP A 121 -1.62 12.83 5.96
N ASN A 122 -2.30 13.67 5.20
CA ASN A 122 -1.74 14.94 4.71
C ASN A 122 -2.64 16.11 5.08
N ALA A 123 -2.05 17.29 5.26
CA ALA A 123 -2.82 18.53 5.41
C ALA A 123 -3.79 18.70 4.23
N ASN A 124 -5.02 19.09 4.53
CA ASN A 124 -6.08 19.29 3.53
C ASN A 124 -6.21 20.76 3.12
N ASN A 125 -5.11 21.38 2.70
CA ASN A 125 -5.03 22.81 2.36
C ASN A 125 -5.95 23.26 1.22
N ARG A 126 -6.61 22.33 0.51
CA ARG A 126 -7.55 22.60 -0.58
C ARG A 126 -8.99 22.19 -0.25
N ASP A 127 -9.27 21.90 1.01
CA ASP A 127 -10.59 21.49 1.50
C ASP A 127 -11.23 20.37 0.64
N ILE A 128 -10.42 19.40 0.21
CA ILE A 128 -10.90 18.27 -0.60
C ILE A 128 -11.85 17.44 0.26
N PRO A 129 -13.13 17.28 -0.12
CA PRO A 129 -14.03 16.38 0.57
C PRO A 129 -13.55 14.94 0.45
N TRP A 130 -13.50 14.23 1.56
CA TRP A 130 -13.04 12.85 1.64
C TRP A 130 -13.87 12.03 2.62
N ALA A 131 -13.84 10.72 2.45
CA ALA A 131 -14.45 9.74 3.33
C ALA A 131 -13.57 8.51 3.47
N ASP A 132 -13.78 7.77 4.54
CA ASP A 132 -13.08 6.54 4.84
C ASP A 132 -14.01 5.49 5.40
N HIS A 133 -13.66 4.24 5.21
CA HIS A 133 -14.34 3.10 5.80
C HIS A 133 -13.32 2.03 6.19
N ILE A 134 -13.61 1.33 7.27
CA ILE A 134 -12.92 0.12 7.70
C ILE A 134 -13.93 -0.98 7.99
N ASN A 135 -13.50 -2.23 8.01
CA ASN A 135 -14.32 -3.41 8.33
C ASN A 135 -15.53 -3.61 7.39
N GLN A 136 -15.48 -3.09 6.16
CA GLN A 136 -16.55 -3.32 5.18
C GLN A 136 -16.53 -4.77 4.69
N SER A 137 -17.68 -5.41 4.67
CA SER A 137 -17.91 -6.65 3.90
C SER A 137 -17.80 -6.40 2.39
N SER A 138 -17.75 -7.45 1.59
CA SER A 138 -17.74 -7.34 0.12
C SER A 138 -18.98 -6.60 -0.42
N ASP A 139 -20.15 -6.84 0.17
CA ASP A 139 -21.41 -6.23 -0.26
C ASP A 139 -21.47 -4.75 0.12
N GLU A 140 -21.06 -4.40 1.36
CA GLU A 140 -20.97 -3.01 1.81
C GLU A 140 -19.98 -2.22 0.97
N PHE A 141 -18.80 -2.80 0.68
CA PHE A 141 -17.80 -2.15 -0.17
C PHE A 141 -18.31 -1.99 -1.61
N THR A 142 -18.98 -2.99 -2.17
CA THR A 142 -19.57 -2.91 -3.52
C THR A 142 -20.66 -1.83 -3.59
N THR A 143 -21.44 -1.67 -2.54
CA THR A 143 -22.44 -0.59 -2.42
C THR A 143 -21.74 0.76 -2.34
N ALA A 144 -20.70 0.88 -1.51
CA ALA A 144 -19.90 2.10 -1.39
C ALA A 144 -19.29 2.54 -2.73
N ILE A 145 -18.76 1.60 -3.55
CA ILE A 145 -18.26 1.93 -4.90
C ILE A 145 -19.33 2.66 -5.71
N LYS A 146 -20.56 2.13 -5.75
CA LYS A 146 -21.65 2.72 -6.54
C LYS A 146 -22.04 4.10 -6.04
N ASP A 147 -22.19 4.24 -4.73
CA ASP A 147 -22.66 5.47 -4.10
C ASP A 147 -21.61 6.58 -4.18
N TYR A 148 -20.36 6.30 -3.83
CA TYR A 148 -19.30 7.29 -3.91
C TYR A 148 -19.01 7.71 -5.34
N THR A 149 -18.94 6.78 -6.30
CA THR A 149 -18.74 7.12 -7.70
C THR A 149 -19.86 8.01 -8.25
N ARG A 150 -21.11 7.70 -7.93
CA ARG A 150 -22.28 8.53 -8.32
C ARG A 150 -22.19 9.96 -7.77
N ASN A 151 -21.62 10.13 -6.58
CA ASN A 151 -21.45 11.42 -5.91
C ASN A 151 -20.14 12.13 -6.27
N GLY A 152 -19.39 11.64 -7.28
CA GLY A 152 -18.17 12.26 -7.79
C GLY A 152 -16.93 12.01 -6.92
N TYR A 153 -16.94 10.97 -6.10
CA TYR A 153 -15.76 10.52 -5.39
C TYR A 153 -15.01 9.46 -6.18
N ARG A 154 -13.71 9.41 -5.94
CA ARG A 154 -12.78 8.40 -6.48
C ARG A 154 -12.17 7.61 -5.34
N LEU A 155 -11.98 6.33 -5.54
CA LEU A 155 -11.26 5.47 -4.59
C LEU A 155 -9.75 5.77 -4.67
N LYS A 156 -9.17 6.19 -3.55
CA LYS A 156 -7.74 6.56 -3.42
C LYS A 156 -6.92 5.47 -2.75
N SER A 157 -7.49 4.79 -1.79
CA SER A 157 -6.84 3.68 -1.08
C SER A 157 -7.80 2.53 -0.93
N LEU A 158 -7.25 1.33 -1.08
CA LEU A 158 -7.95 0.07 -0.90
C LEU A 158 -7.00 -0.92 -0.23
N SER A 159 -7.42 -1.49 0.87
CA SER A 159 -6.77 -2.61 1.52
C SER A 159 -7.79 -3.71 1.79
N GLY A 160 -7.50 -4.92 1.29
CA GLY A 160 -8.23 -6.13 1.65
C GLY A 160 -7.53 -6.83 2.82
N TYR A 161 -8.29 -7.45 3.70
CA TYR A 161 -7.77 -8.23 4.81
C TYR A 161 -8.78 -9.28 5.26
N GLY A 162 -8.29 -10.33 5.90
CA GLY A 162 -9.12 -11.39 6.45
C GLY A 162 -9.17 -11.32 7.97
N PHE A 163 -10.22 -11.81 8.57
CA PHE A 163 -10.29 -12.14 9.98
C PHE A 163 -10.56 -13.65 10.12
N GLY A 164 -9.49 -14.42 10.33
CA GLY A 164 -9.54 -15.86 10.21
C GLY A 164 -9.94 -16.29 8.80
N ASP A 165 -10.76 -17.34 8.71
CA ASP A 165 -11.35 -17.89 7.48
C ASP A 165 -12.83 -17.51 7.29
N ARG A 166 -13.35 -16.59 8.14
CA ARG A 166 -14.78 -16.31 8.21
C ARG A 166 -15.17 -14.97 7.62
N LEU A 167 -14.32 -13.96 7.74
CA LEU A 167 -14.65 -12.60 7.33
C LEU A 167 -13.57 -12.04 6.41
N GLN A 168 -13.95 -11.76 5.18
CA GLN A 168 -13.21 -10.94 4.25
C GLN A 168 -13.69 -9.50 4.39
N GLN A 169 -12.75 -8.60 4.63
CA GLN A 169 -13.05 -7.19 4.93
C GLN A 169 -12.19 -6.25 4.09
N PHE A 170 -12.65 -5.01 3.98
CA PHE A 170 -12.00 -3.97 3.22
C PHE A 170 -11.91 -2.67 4.02
N ALA A 171 -10.77 -1.99 3.86
CA ALA A 171 -10.58 -0.61 4.26
C ALA A 171 -10.40 0.25 3.01
N SER A 172 -11.00 1.44 3.00
CA SER A 172 -11.03 2.31 1.82
C SER A 172 -10.97 3.78 2.19
N VAL A 173 -10.34 4.57 1.30
CA VAL A 173 -10.34 6.03 1.37
C VAL A 173 -10.83 6.58 0.04
N TRP A 174 -11.72 7.54 0.11
CA TRP A 174 -12.38 8.18 -1.02
C TRP A 174 -12.12 9.69 -1.01
N GLU A 175 -11.86 10.28 -2.17
CA GLU A 175 -11.72 11.72 -2.32
C GLU A 175 -12.65 12.21 -3.43
N LYS A 176 -13.31 13.35 -3.21
CA LYS A 176 -14.09 14.02 -4.25
C LYS A 176 -13.14 14.67 -5.24
N ALA A 177 -13.02 14.08 -6.41
CA ALA A 177 -12.10 14.52 -7.44
C ALA A 177 -12.55 14.08 -8.83
N SER A 178 -12.27 14.89 -9.83
CA SER A 178 -12.30 14.48 -11.23
C SER A 178 -11.09 13.58 -11.55
N GLY A 179 -11.17 12.81 -12.60
CA GLY A 179 -10.04 11.99 -13.08
C GLY A 179 -10.48 10.86 -14.01
N ALA A 180 -9.53 10.06 -14.44
CA ALA A 180 -9.76 8.95 -15.34
C ALA A 180 -10.72 7.91 -14.75
N PRO A 181 -11.54 7.23 -15.57
CA PRO A 181 -12.41 6.15 -15.10
C PRO A 181 -11.63 5.07 -14.33
N GLN A 182 -12.24 4.53 -13.29
CA GLN A 182 -11.65 3.48 -12.47
C GLN A 182 -12.39 2.15 -12.66
N ARG A 183 -11.64 1.05 -12.58
CA ARG A 183 -12.16 -0.30 -12.34
C ARG A 183 -11.61 -0.79 -11.02
N VAL A 184 -12.49 -1.34 -10.19
CA VAL A 184 -12.12 -1.86 -8.87
C VAL A 184 -12.47 -3.33 -8.82
N TYR A 185 -11.54 -4.13 -8.38
CA TYR A 185 -11.71 -5.56 -8.19
C TYR A 185 -11.38 -5.93 -6.75
N ILE A 186 -12.16 -6.82 -6.16
CA ILE A 186 -11.97 -7.31 -4.79
C ILE A 186 -12.18 -8.81 -4.71
N GLY A 187 -11.59 -9.46 -3.71
CA GLY A 187 -11.86 -10.86 -3.36
C GLY A 187 -11.39 -11.90 -4.37
N LEU A 188 -10.55 -11.53 -5.33
CA LEU A 188 -10.13 -12.40 -6.41
C LEU A 188 -9.05 -13.39 -5.98
N THR A 189 -9.10 -14.63 -6.46
CA THR A 189 -7.96 -15.54 -6.44
C THR A 189 -6.82 -15.01 -7.33
N ALA A 190 -5.62 -15.54 -7.22
CA ALA A 190 -4.48 -15.13 -8.07
C ALA A 190 -4.78 -15.34 -9.57
N ALA A 191 -5.45 -16.43 -9.93
CA ALA A 191 -5.81 -16.72 -11.32
C ALA A 191 -6.88 -15.74 -11.86
N GLU A 192 -7.91 -15.45 -11.06
CA GLU A 192 -8.93 -14.47 -11.43
C GLU A 192 -8.35 -13.07 -11.53
N TYR A 193 -7.46 -12.69 -10.58
CA TYR A 193 -6.78 -11.40 -10.63
C TYR A 193 -5.95 -11.25 -11.90
N LYS A 194 -5.19 -12.30 -12.27
CA LYS A 194 -4.42 -12.29 -13.52
C LYS A 194 -5.34 -12.12 -14.74
N THR A 195 -6.45 -12.82 -14.79
CA THR A 195 -7.43 -12.70 -15.90
C THR A 195 -8.00 -11.28 -15.98
N LYS A 196 -8.41 -10.70 -14.82
CA LYS A 196 -8.93 -9.33 -14.76
C LYS A 196 -7.86 -8.30 -15.09
N PHE A 197 -6.63 -8.51 -14.64
CA PHE A 197 -5.48 -7.67 -14.95
C PHE A 197 -5.19 -7.62 -16.46
N ASP A 198 -5.12 -8.79 -17.11
CA ASP A 198 -4.85 -8.88 -18.53
C ASP A 198 -5.99 -8.23 -19.38
N GLN A 199 -7.26 -8.45 -18.96
CA GLN A 199 -8.40 -7.81 -19.62
C GLN A 199 -8.40 -6.30 -19.42
N ALA A 200 -8.16 -5.82 -18.20
CA ALA A 200 -8.10 -4.39 -17.89
C ALA A 200 -7.04 -3.69 -18.76
N ARG A 201 -5.84 -4.27 -18.88
CA ARG A 201 -4.77 -3.71 -19.75
C ARG A 201 -5.16 -3.64 -21.22
N LYS A 202 -5.84 -4.65 -21.74
CA LYS A 202 -6.37 -4.62 -23.13
C LYS A 202 -7.37 -3.48 -23.34
N ASP A 203 -8.13 -3.15 -22.30
CA ASP A 203 -9.13 -2.08 -22.31
C ASP A 203 -8.55 -0.70 -21.97
N GLY A 204 -7.21 -0.57 -21.84
CA GLY A 204 -6.55 0.69 -21.54
C GLY A 204 -6.53 1.05 -20.05
N TYR A 205 -6.85 0.11 -19.13
CA TYR A 205 -6.79 0.33 -17.69
C TYR A 205 -5.53 -0.29 -17.11
N TYR A 206 -4.86 0.45 -16.23
CA TYR A 206 -3.61 0.05 -15.60
C TYR A 206 -3.70 0.12 -14.09
N PRO A 207 -3.02 -0.79 -13.35
CA PRO A 207 -3.13 -0.83 -11.90
C PRO A 207 -2.47 0.39 -11.25
N VAL A 208 -3.18 1.00 -10.33
CA VAL A 208 -2.68 2.07 -9.45
C VAL A 208 -2.63 1.64 -7.99
N LYS A 209 -3.34 0.57 -7.63
CA LYS A 209 -3.26 -0.13 -6.34
C LYS A 209 -3.38 -1.63 -6.57
N ILE A 210 -2.61 -2.39 -5.81
CA ILE A 210 -2.73 -3.84 -5.66
C ILE A 210 -2.67 -4.15 -4.17
N SER A 211 -3.62 -4.91 -3.67
CA SER A 211 -3.69 -5.35 -2.28
C SER A 211 -3.90 -6.87 -2.25
N PRO A 212 -2.81 -7.65 -2.23
CA PRO A 212 -2.89 -9.07 -1.87
C PRO A 212 -3.07 -9.20 -0.36
N TYR A 213 -3.87 -10.15 0.07
CA TYR A 213 -4.12 -10.39 1.49
C TYR A 213 -4.47 -11.86 1.75
N ASN A 214 -4.27 -12.29 2.98
CA ASN A 214 -4.63 -13.64 3.40
C ASN A 214 -6.07 -13.66 3.93
N PHE A 215 -6.82 -14.64 3.48
CA PHE A 215 -8.15 -14.99 3.95
C PHE A 215 -8.17 -16.49 4.29
N GLY A 216 -8.09 -16.79 5.57
CA GLY A 216 -7.79 -18.15 6.02
C GLY A 216 -6.43 -18.63 5.48
N LYS A 217 -6.45 -19.74 4.76
CA LYS A 217 -5.26 -20.32 4.09
C LYS A 217 -5.08 -19.82 2.65
N GLU A 218 -6.03 -19.07 2.13
CA GLU A 218 -6.03 -18.62 0.75
C GLU A 218 -5.47 -17.20 0.62
N VAL A 219 -4.92 -16.91 -0.54
CA VAL A 219 -4.54 -15.56 -0.93
C VAL A 219 -5.63 -14.98 -1.81
N ARG A 220 -6.06 -13.78 -1.47
CA ARG A 220 -7.00 -12.99 -2.26
C ARG A 220 -6.34 -11.68 -2.70
N PHE A 221 -6.87 -11.14 -3.78
CA PHE A 221 -6.38 -9.90 -4.38
C PHE A 221 -7.51 -8.89 -4.49
N ALA A 222 -7.17 -7.64 -4.19
CA ALA A 222 -7.96 -6.48 -4.54
C ALA A 222 -7.08 -5.50 -5.33
N GLY A 223 -7.70 -4.62 -6.13
CA GLY A 223 -6.95 -3.64 -6.89
C GLY A 223 -7.81 -2.54 -7.48
N ILE A 224 -7.16 -1.39 -7.68
CA ILE A 224 -7.72 -0.23 -8.38
C ILE A 224 -6.94 -0.08 -9.68
N PHE A 225 -7.67 0.05 -10.79
CA PHE A 225 -7.14 0.28 -12.12
C PHE A 225 -7.71 1.59 -12.64
N GLU A 226 -6.88 2.38 -13.31
CA GLU A 226 -7.29 3.64 -13.94
C GLU A 226 -7.07 3.57 -15.45
N HIS A 227 -7.99 4.18 -16.19
CA HIS A 227 -7.81 4.33 -17.64
C HIS A 227 -6.65 5.30 -17.89
N MET A 228 -5.76 4.95 -18.81
CA MET A 228 -4.62 5.78 -19.19
C MET A 228 -4.58 5.98 -20.70
N ASP A 229 -4.34 7.21 -21.13
CA ASP A 229 -4.21 7.55 -22.53
C ASP A 229 -3.10 6.75 -23.21
N ASN A 230 -3.25 6.48 -24.49
CA ASN A 230 -2.30 5.64 -25.25
C ASN A 230 -0.85 6.14 -25.16
N ASN A 231 -0.64 7.44 -25.11
CA ASN A 231 0.67 8.07 -25.04
C ASN A 231 1.26 8.16 -23.62
N ALA A 232 0.48 7.86 -22.58
CA ALA A 232 0.99 7.87 -21.22
C ALA A 232 1.95 6.70 -20.98
N VAL A 233 3.01 6.96 -20.22
CA VAL A 233 3.90 5.87 -19.74
C VAL A 233 3.15 5.02 -18.75
N LYS A 234 3.11 3.72 -19.01
CA LYS A 234 2.31 2.79 -18.23
C LYS A 234 3.06 2.31 -16.98
N PRO A 235 2.36 2.12 -15.85
CA PRO A 235 2.95 1.49 -14.70
C PRO A 235 3.22 0.01 -14.97
N GLU A 236 4.21 -0.52 -14.28
CA GLU A 236 4.53 -1.94 -14.26
C GLU A 236 4.08 -2.54 -12.92
N CYS A 237 3.48 -3.72 -12.99
CA CYS A 237 2.97 -4.39 -11.80
C CYS A 237 3.41 -5.85 -11.79
N GLN A 238 3.92 -6.30 -10.67
CA GLN A 238 4.31 -7.69 -10.46
C GLN A 238 3.89 -8.16 -9.06
N TRP A 239 3.59 -9.44 -8.94
CA TRP A 239 3.21 -10.09 -7.68
C TRP A 239 3.75 -11.53 -7.64
N GLY A 240 3.63 -12.19 -6.51
CA GLY A 240 4.16 -13.54 -6.30
C GLY A 240 5.66 -13.59 -6.07
N LEU A 241 6.31 -12.44 -5.84
CA LEU A 241 7.76 -12.33 -5.74
C LEU A 241 8.23 -12.73 -4.32
N THR A 242 9.25 -13.57 -4.22
CA THR A 242 10.02 -13.69 -2.99
C THR A 242 10.78 -12.40 -2.71
N SER A 243 11.34 -12.22 -1.51
CA SER A 243 12.15 -11.03 -1.19
C SER A 243 13.32 -10.85 -2.19
N ASP A 244 14.05 -11.91 -2.51
CA ASP A 244 15.17 -11.86 -3.47
C ASP A 244 14.69 -11.51 -4.90
N GLU A 245 13.55 -12.07 -5.33
CA GLU A 245 12.97 -11.75 -6.63
C GLU A 245 12.49 -10.29 -6.67
N TYR A 246 11.90 -9.81 -5.57
CA TYR A 246 11.50 -8.40 -5.46
C TYR A 246 12.72 -7.48 -5.61
N VAL A 247 13.85 -7.76 -4.93
CA VAL A 247 15.07 -6.97 -5.04
C VAL A 247 15.59 -6.95 -6.49
N LYS A 248 15.56 -8.09 -7.19
CA LYS A 248 15.98 -8.17 -8.62
C LYS A 248 15.08 -7.34 -9.51
N VAL A 249 13.76 -7.45 -9.33
CA VAL A 249 12.74 -6.70 -10.07
C VAL A 249 12.86 -5.19 -9.78
N PHE A 250 13.00 -4.81 -8.51
CA PHE A 250 13.22 -3.44 -8.09
C PHE A 250 14.43 -2.83 -8.78
N ASN A 251 15.61 -3.51 -8.73
CA ASN A 251 16.84 -3.02 -9.35
C ASN A 251 16.72 -2.90 -10.88
N ASN A 252 16.01 -3.83 -11.53
CA ASN A 252 15.75 -3.77 -12.97
C ASN A 252 14.90 -2.55 -13.35
N TRP A 253 13.79 -2.30 -12.63
CA TRP A 253 12.94 -1.15 -12.90
C TRP A 253 13.58 0.18 -12.55
N ARG A 254 14.34 0.22 -11.43
CA ARG A 254 15.14 1.38 -11.05
C ARG A 254 16.12 1.79 -12.15
N LYS A 255 16.87 0.85 -12.73
CA LYS A 255 17.80 1.12 -13.85
C LYS A 255 17.08 1.69 -15.08
N LYS A 256 15.81 1.37 -15.25
CA LYS A 256 14.96 1.92 -16.32
C LYS A 256 14.29 3.25 -15.95
N GLY A 257 14.60 3.83 -14.78
CA GLY A 257 14.06 5.09 -14.28
C GLY A 257 12.64 4.98 -13.76
N TYR A 258 12.26 3.84 -13.18
CA TYR A 258 11.01 3.66 -12.45
C TYR A 258 11.25 3.65 -10.95
N LYS A 259 10.26 4.09 -10.18
CA LYS A 259 10.21 3.96 -8.71
C LYS A 259 8.99 3.13 -8.30
N PRO A 260 9.06 2.39 -7.19
CA PRO A 260 7.87 1.77 -6.63
C PRO A 260 6.92 2.85 -6.10
N THR A 261 5.63 2.65 -6.27
CA THR A 261 4.56 3.48 -5.70
C THR A 261 3.63 2.67 -4.81
N VAL A 262 3.72 1.34 -4.89
CA VAL A 262 3.02 0.38 -4.05
C VAL A 262 3.95 -0.79 -3.78
N VAL A 263 4.06 -1.23 -2.54
CA VAL A 263 4.73 -2.48 -2.13
C VAL A 263 3.89 -3.13 -1.03
N ASN A 264 3.37 -4.32 -1.29
CA ASN A 264 2.60 -5.09 -0.32
C ASN A 264 3.22 -6.47 -0.13
N GLY A 265 3.26 -6.92 1.12
CA GLY A 265 3.64 -8.28 1.48
C GLY A 265 2.42 -9.14 1.82
N TYR A 266 2.53 -10.44 1.64
CA TYR A 266 1.53 -11.44 1.99
C TYR A 266 2.17 -12.84 2.10
N ARG A 267 1.40 -13.83 2.56
CA ARG A 267 1.89 -15.23 2.67
C ARG A 267 1.27 -16.10 1.59
N ASP A 268 2.12 -16.79 0.84
CA ASP A 268 1.72 -17.79 -0.15
C ASP A 268 2.85 -18.82 -0.32
N GLY A 269 2.79 -19.89 0.46
CA GLY A 269 3.90 -20.85 0.56
C GLY A 269 5.21 -20.27 1.10
N GLY A 270 5.16 -19.11 1.72
CA GLY A 270 6.26 -18.28 2.21
C GLY A 270 5.89 -16.80 2.12
N GLU A 271 6.85 -15.93 2.37
CA GLU A 271 6.65 -14.48 2.18
C GLU A 271 6.72 -14.12 0.70
N LYS A 272 5.73 -13.38 0.25
CA LYS A 272 5.60 -12.90 -1.12
C LYS A 272 5.34 -11.40 -1.15
N TYR A 273 5.75 -10.77 -2.24
CA TYR A 273 5.57 -9.33 -2.44
C TYR A 273 4.86 -9.05 -3.76
N ALA A 274 4.08 -7.99 -3.73
CA ALA A 274 3.46 -7.38 -4.90
C ALA A 274 3.84 -5.91 -4.96
N ALA A 275 4.16 -5.40 -6.15
CA ALA A 275 4.58 -4.01 -6.31
C ALA A 275 4.08 -3.40 -7.62
N ILE A 276 3.87 -2.09 -7.59
CA ILE A 276 3.62 -1.25 -8.76
C ILE A 276 4.76 -0.26 -8.88
N PHE A 277 5.31 -0.13 -10.09
CA PHE A 277 6.40 0.77 -10.43
C PHE A 277 5.92 1.81 -11.45
N ASN A 278 6.15 3.08 -11.16
CA ASN A 278 5.84 4.18 -12.07
C ASN A 278 7.11 4.83 -12.57
N LYS A 279 7.10 5.27 -13.83
CA LYS A 279 8.21 6.03 -14.40
C LYS A 279 8.41 7.31 -13.60
N VAL A 280 9.64 7.59 -13.21
CA VAL A 280 10.00 8.90 -12.65
C VAL A 280 9.92 9.90 -13.79
N THR A 281 8.97 10.80 -13.70
CA THR A 281 8.89 11.93 -14.65
C THR A 281 9.78 13.03 -14.11
N ASN A 282 10.84 13.37 -14.84
CA ASN A 282 11.55 14.61 -14.61
C ASN A 282 10.61 15.76 -14.97
N ALA A 283 9.81 16.21 -14.02
CA ALA A 283 9.08 17.45 -14.18
C ALA A 283 10.08 18.61 -14.10
N LYS A 284 10.76 18.89 -15.23
CA LYS A 284 11.20 20.24 -15.51
C LYS A 284 10.04 20.92 -16.22
N VAL A 285 9.39 21.80 -15.55
CA VAL A 285 8.78 23.00 -16.18
C VAL A 285 9.28 24.21 -15.42
#